data_e20ed6965f022d34fdb5273f1b84fc77
#
_entry.id   e20ed6965f022d34fdb5273f1b84fc77
#
_cell.length_a   1.000
_cell.length_b   1.000
_cell.length_c   1.000
_cell.angle_alpha   90.00
_cell.angle_beta   90.00
_cell.angle_gamma   90.00
#
_symmetry.space_group_name_H-M   'P 1'
#
loop_
_entity.id
_entity.type
_entity.pdbx_description
1 polymer ?
#
loop_
_entity_poly.entity_id
_entity_poly.type
_entity_poly.pdbx_seq_one_letter_code
_entity_poly.pdbx_strand_id
1 'polypeptide(L)'
;IDTHYLKQREALNTALPIGVRQVETMRTLLTQSLAVLMPFNVQELNDSTGNYYGINQISKNVNIGNRKKLINGNGFVFGVPGSGKSFFCKMEMGSVFLSGDDEIIVIDPMNEYFDIAETYGGTVVNMSTYTDNYVNPLEMDVWSLDPNDSKGMVREKGEFMLGLCEQCIGDSLNSRQKSIIDRCVRKLYIDIARSKEKYIPVMSDFYDILMAQPEEEAKDIALSLELFVNGSLNICLLYTSDAADE
;
A
#
# COMPACT_ATOMS: atom_id res chain seq x y z
N ILE A 1 25.30 10.75 -54.86
CA ILE A 1 25.21 9.34 -54.32
C ILE A 1 25.97 8.49 -55.31
N ASP A 2 27.16 8.05 -54.93
CA ASP A 2 27.94 7.15 -55.77
C ASP A 2 27.56 5.72 -55.46
N THR A 3 27.20 4.97 -56.49
CA THR A 3 26.91 3.55 -56.36
C THR A 3 28.19 2.72 -56.39
N HIS A 4 28.41 1.90 -55.36
CA HIS A 4 29.54 0.98 -55.30
C HIS A 4 29.35 -0.19 -56.27
N TYR A 5 29.68 0.03 -57.55
CA TYR A 5 29.53 -0.97 -58.56
C TYR A 5 30.55 -2.09 -58.37
N LEU A 6 30.09 -3.36 -58.29
CA LEU A 6 30.90 -4.57 -58.05
C LEU A 6 31.68 -4.58 -56.70
N LYS A 7 31.36 -3.69 -55.75
CA LYS A 7 31.99 -3.60 -54.41
C LYS A 7 30.99 -3.71 -53.29
N GLN A 8 29.89 -4.39 -53.51
CA GLN A 8 28.80 -4.46 -52.50
C GLN A 8 29.23 -5.14 -51.20
N ARG A 9 30.10 -6.18 -51.31
CA ARG A 9 30.63 -6.89 -50.16
C ARG A 9 31.54 -5.99 -49.30
N GLU A 10 32.44 -5.28 -49.95
CA GLU A 10 33.34 -4.33 -49.30
C GLU A 10 32.58 -3.15 -48.67
N ALA A 11 31.52 -2.66 -49.34
CA ALA A 11 30.65 -1.65 -48.84
C ALA A 11 29.87 -2.14 -47.60
N LEU A 12 29.32 -3.36 -47.62
CA LEU A 12 28.64 -3.98 -46.50
C LEU A 12 29.59 -4.14 -45.30
N ASN A 13 30.80 -4.70 -45.53
CA ASN A 13 31.78 -4.87 -44.47
C ASN A 13 32.22 -3.53 -43.82
N THR A 14 32.27 -2.48 -44.63
CA THR A 14 32.62 -1.12 -44.13
C THR A 14 31.45 -0.51 -43.33
N ALA A 15 30.19 -0.80 -43.69
CA ALA A 15 29.02 -0.28 -43.02
C ALA A 15 28.69 -1.04 -41.73
N LEU A 16 29.09 -2.31 -41.62
CA LEU A 16 28.86 -3.11 -40.41
C LEU A 16 29.80 -2.64 -39.27
N PRO A 17 29.37 -2.70 -37.99
CA PRO A 17 30.18 -2.28 -36.85
C PRO A 17 31.28 -3.28 -36.47
N ILE A 18 31.99 -3.82 -37.47
CA ILE A 18 33.07 -4.82 -37.31
C ILE A 18 34.48 -4.18 -37.34
N GLY A 19 34.55 -2.83 -37.46
CA GLY A 19 35.81 -2.11 -37.44
C GLY A 19 36.68 -2.26 -38.67
N VAL A 20 36.18 -2.88 -39.76
CA VAL A 20 36.94 -3.11 -41.01
C VAL A 20 36.49 -2.12 -42.06
N ARG A 21 37.40 -1.31 -42.56
CA ARG A 21 37.16 -0.39 -43.67
C ARG A 21 37.76 -0.96 -44.96
N GLN A 22 36.91 -1.23 -45.94
CA GLN A 22 37.29 -1.78 -47.23
C GLN A 22 36.95 -0.84 -48.41
N VAL A 23 36.23 0.25 -48.16
CA VAL A 23 35.89 1.26 -49.18
C VAL A 23 36.64 2.54 -48.91
N GLU A 24 37.28 3.09 -49.95
CA GLU A 24 38.10 4.30 -49.85
C GLU A 24 37.34 5.61 -49.92
N THR A 25 36.08 5.56 -50.36
CA THR A 25 35.20 6.75 -50.47
C THR A 25 34.93 7.35 -49.08
N MET A 26 35.40 8.56 -48.86
CA MET A 26 35.20 9.30 -47.64
C MET A 26 34.56 10.64 -47.91
N ARG A 27 33.67 11.05 -47.00
CA ARG A 27 33.17 12.42 -46.93
C ARG A 27 33.47 13.00 -45.55
N THR A 28 33.99 14.20 -45.51
CA THR A 28 34.19 14.96 -44.28
C THR A 28 32.83 15.46 -43.85
N LEU A 29 32.39 15.10 -42.63
CA LEU A 29 31.21 15.64 -42.01
C LEU A 29 31.61 16.57 -40.88
N LEU A 30 30.93 17.69 -40.75
CA LEU A 30 31.06 18.56 -39.58
C LEU A 30 30.51 17.85 -38.34
N THR A 31 31.13 18.06 -37.18
CA THR A 31 30.73 17.47 -35.93
C THR A 31 29.25 17.77 -35.61
N GLN A 32 28.78 18.96 -35.94
CA GLN A 32 27.35 19.34 -35.77
C GLN A 32 26.42 18.50 -36.63
N SER A 33 26.79 18.18 -37.88
CA SER A 33 26.01 17.37 -38.77
C SER A 33 26.03 15.89 -38.33
N LEU A 34 27.12 15.42 -37.75
CA LEU A 34 27.25 14.06 -37.21
C LEU A 34 26.45 13.91 -35.92
N ALA A 35 26.37 14.94 -35.10
CA ALA A 35 25.57 14.91 -33.86
C ALA A 35 24.09 14.66 -34.11
N VAL A 36 23.54 15.14 -35.25
CA VAL A 36 22.14 14.89 -35.63
C VAL A 36 21.91 13.43 -36.02
N LEU A 37 22.95 12.72 -36.51
CA LEU A 37 22.85 11.30 -36.89
C LEU A 37 23.03 10.34 -35.73
N MET A 38 23.45 10.82 -34.56
CA MET A 38 23.55 10.01 -33.36
C MET A 38 22.18 9.92 -32.67
N PRO A 39 21.57 8.72 -32.60
CA PRO A 39 20.29 8.55 -31.94
C PRO A 39 20.49 8.56 -30.42
N PHE A 40 20.81 9.71 -29.84
CA PHE A 40 20.76 9.87 -28.40
C PHE A 40 19.29 9.94 -27.98
N ASN A 41 18.73 8.79 -27.66
CA ASN A 41 17.41 8.73 -27.07
C ASN A 41 17.53 9.09 -25.58
N VAL A 42 16.87 10.13 -25.19
CA VAL A 42 16.62 10.46 -23.79
C VAL A 42 15.52 9.54 -23.32
N GLN A 43 15.75 8.85 -22.20
CA GLN A 43 14.70 8.08 -21.57
C GLN A 43 13.64 9.05 -21.04
N GLU A 44 12.44 8.95 -21.55
CA GLU A 44 11.28 9.77 -21.18
C GLU A 44 10.17 8.90 -20.62
N LEU A 45 9.50 9.45 -19.63
CA LEU A 45 8.26 8.89 -19.11
C LEU A 45 7.12 9.67 -19.74
N ASN A 46 6.45 9.07 -20.73
CA ASN A 46 5.41 9.73 -21.50
C ASN A 46 4.23 8.78 -21.76
N ASP A 47 3.48 8.52 -20.68
CA ASP A 47 2.23 7.79 -20.80
C ASP A 47 1.10 8.71 -21.31
N SER A 48 0.16 8.16 -22.07
CA SER A 48 -1.00 8.90 -22.57
C SER A 48 -1.99 9.32 -21.47
N THR A 49 -1.92 8.64 -20.31
CA THR A 49 -2.73 8.90 -19.11
C THR A 49 -1.84 8.67 -17.90
N GLY A 50 -2.01 9.45 -16.85
CA GLY A 50 -1.25 9.29 -15.62
C GLY A 50 -1.00 10.62 -14.92
N ASN A 51 -0.15 10.58 -13.89
CA ASN A 51 0.19 11.72 -13.08
C ASN A 51 1.41 12.46 -13.63
N TYR A 52 1.44 13.77 -13.41
CA TYR A 52 2.57 14.61 -13.74
C TYR A 52 3.70 14.44 -12.71
N TYR A 53 4.90 14.09 -13.18
CA TYR A 53 6.07 13.87 -12.32
C TYR A 53 7.18 14.92 -12.53
N GLY A 54 6.97 15.91 -13.35
CA GLY A 54 7.93 16.98 -13.59
C GLY A 54 8.35 17.11 -15.05
N ILE A 55 9.47 17.78 -15.26
CA ILE A 55 10.04 18.04 -16.58
C ILE A 55 11.39 17.31 -16.68
N ASN A 56 11.59 16.58 -17.79
CA ASN A 56 12.86 15.94 -18.08
C ASN A 56 13.98 16.98 -18.20
N GLN A 57 15.08 16.78 -17.49
CA GLN A 57 16.17 17.75 -17.45
C GLN A 57 16.87 17.94 -18.78
N ILE A 58 16.91 16.90 -19.61
CA ILE A 58 17.65 16.88 -20.88
C ILE A 58 16.74 17.35 -22.01
N SER A 59 15.62 16.67 -22.24
CA SER A 59 14.70 16.97 -23.35
C SER A 59 13.78 18.17 -23.10
N LYS A 60 13.61 18.57 -21.82
CA LYS A 60 12.64 19.58 -21.37
C LYS A 60 11.17 19.19 -21.63
N ASN A 61 10.90 17.95 -21.97
CA ASN A 61 9.56 17.42 -22.12
C ASN A 61 8.93 17.11 -20.77
N VAL A 62 7.60 17.10 -20.73
CA VAL A 62 6.81 16.77 -19.55
C VAL A 62 6.90 15.25 -19.30
N ASN A 63 7.15 14.86 -18.06
CA ASN A 63 7.08 13.46 -17.63
C ASN A 63 5.70 13.15 -17.08
N ILE A 64 4.98 12.26 -17.75
CA ILE A 64 3.68 11.74 -17.33
C ILE A 64 3.83 10.23 -17.16
N GLY A 65 3.49 9.72 -15.98
CA GLY A 65 3.58 8.30 -15.67
C GLY A 65 2.29 7.75 -15.08
N ASN A 66 1.94 6.54 -15.49
CA ASN A 66 0.78 5.83 -14.95
C ASN A 66 1.24 4.63 -14.15
N ARG A 67 1.18 4.72 -12.81
CA ARG A 67 1.56 3.63 -11.91
C ARG A 67 0.71 2.38 -12.09
N LYS A 68 -0.54 2.50 -12.52
CA LYS A 68 -1.43 1.36 -12.76
C LYS A 68 -0.97 0.47 -13.93
N LYS A 69 -0.10 0.99 -14.81
CA LYS A 69 0.51 0.23 -15.90
C LYS A 69 1.77 -0.52 -15.49
N LEU A 70 2.32 -0.24 -14.32
CA LEU A 70 3.50 -0.94 -13.82
C LEU A 70 3.11 -2.33 -13.30
N ILE A 71 4.05 -3.27 -13.36
CA ILE A 71 3.89 -4.62 -12.78
C ILE A 71 3.61 -4.52 -11.28
N ASN A 72 4.22 -3.52 -10.62
CA ASN A 72 4.00 -3.17 -9.22
C ASN A 72 3.95 -1.65 -9.09
N GLY A 73 2.84 -1.13 -8.60
CA GLY A 73 2.61 0.30 -8.40
C GLY A 73 3.26 0.89 -7.14
N ASN A 74 3.90 0.05 -6.29
CA ASN A 74 4.57 0.52 -5.09
C ASN A 74 5.74 1.43 -5.41
N GLY A 75 5.97 2.44 -4.58
CA GLY A 75 7.07 3.38 -4.74
C GLY A 75 7.60 3.89 -3.42
N PHE A 76 8.81 4.41 -3.44
CA PHE A 76 9.45 5.05 -2.30
C PHE A 76 9.86 6.46 -2.66
N VAL A 77 9.63 7.40 -1.74
CA VAL A 77 10.07 8.79 -1.88
C VAL A 77 11.15 9.08 -0.85
N PHE A 78 12.39 9.19 -1.32
CA PHE A 78 13.55 9.46 -0.47
C PHE A 78 14.06 10.88 -0.68
N GLY A 79 14.54 11.48 0.39
CA GLY A 79 15.18 12.79 0.35
C GLY A 79 15.58 13.25 1.75
N VAL A 80 16.50 14.19 1.81
CA VAL A 80 16.88 14.84 3.07
C VAL A 80 15.73 15.70 3.62
N PRO A 81 15.69 15.99 4.92
CA PRO A 81 14.74 16.94 5.49
C PRO A 81 14.70 18.27 4.70
N GLY A 82 13.51 18.79 4.44
CA GLY A 82 13.34 20.03 3.66
C GLY A 82 13.48 19.90 2.12
N SER A 83 13.70 18.71 1.58
CA SER A 83 13.83 18.49 0.12
C SER A 83 12.51 18.49 -0.65
N GLY A 84 11.37 18.65 0.02
CA GLY A 84 10.05 18.67 -0.61
C GLY A 84 9.38 17.31 -0.77
N LYS A 85 9.77 16.28 -0.01
CA LYS A 85 9.14 14.93 -0.05
C LYS A 85 7.63 14.99 0.17
N SER A 86 7.21 15.59 1.28
CA SER A 86 5.78 15.70 1.64
C SER A 86 5.03 16.56 0.62
N PHE A 87 5.65 17.60 0.07
CA PHE A 87 5.07 18.39 -1.01
C PHE A 87 4.85 17.55 -2.28
N PHE A 88 5.84 16.75 -2.66
CA PHE A 88 5.72 15.85 -3.80
C PHE A 88 4.58 14.83 -3.61
N CYS A 89 4.48 14.22 -2.42
CA CYS A 89 3.40 13.30 -2.09
C CYS A 89 2.02 14.00 -2.14
N LYS A 90 1.91 15.22 -1.59
CA LYS A 90 0.67 16.00 -1.66
C LYS A 90 0.27 16.35 -3.09
N MET A 91 1.23 16.67 -3.94
CA MET A 91 0.98 16.93 -5.36
C MET A 91 0.49 15.67 -6.10
N GLU A 92 1.08 14.50 -5.80
CA GLU A 92 0.64 13.22 -6.37
C GLU A 92 -0.76 12.87 -5.89
N MET A 93 -1.05 13.01 -4.57
CA MET A 93 -2.39 12.80 -4.01
C MET A 93 -3.43 13.70 -4.67
N GLY A 94 -3.10 14.97 -4.89
CA GLY A 94 -3.97 15.90 -5.61
C GLY A 94 -4.27 15.45 -7.04
N SER A 95 -3.28 14.93 -7.75
CA SER A 95 -3.46 14.39 -9.10
C SER A 95 -4.36 13.16 -9.11
N VAL A 96 -4.19 12.27 -8.13
CA VAL A 96 -5.02 11.05 -7.96
C VAL A 96 -6.45 11.45 -7.61
N PHE A 97 -6.65 12.37 -6.68
CA PHE A 97 -7.97 12.86 -6.28
C PHE A 97 -8.73 13.49 -7.45
N LEU A 98 -8.05 14.29 -8.26
CA LEU A 98 -8.65 14.93 -9.45
C LEU A 98 -9.02 13.93 -10.56
N SER A 99 -8.38 12.77 -10.61
CA SER A 99 -8.77 11.70 -11.55
C SER A 99 -10.11 11.07 -11.20
N GLY A 100 -10.49 11.08 -9.91
CA GLY A 100 -11.78 10.61 -9.42
C GLY A 100 -11.99 9.10 -9.43
N ASP A 101 -10.97 8.32 -9.78
CA ASP A 101 -11.08 6.87 -9.96
C ASP A 101 -10.58 6.06 -8.74
N ASP A 102 -9.92 6.71 -7.79
CA ASP A 102 -9.21 6.03 -6.70
C ASP A 102 -9.57 6.61 -5.33
N GLU A 103 -9.59 5.76 -4.33
CA GLU A 103 -9.62 6.14 -2.92
C GLU A 103 -8.20 6.37 -2.41
N ILE A 104 -8.04 7.34 -1.51
CA ILE A 104 -6.74 7.68 -0.92
C ILE A 104 -6.79 7.40 0.57
N ILE A 105 -5.95 6.49 1.04
CA ILE A 105 -5.75 6.20 2.46
C ILE A 105 -4.35 6.63 2.87
N VAL A 106 -4.25 7.46 3.91
CA VAL A 106 -2.99 7.99 4.40
C VAL A 106 -2.77 7.57 5.85
N ILE A 107 -1.60 6.99 6.13
CA ILE A 107 -1.12 6.76 7.49
C ILE A 107 -0.07 7.82 7.77
N ASP A 108 -0.39 8.77 8.64
CA ASP A 108 0.39 9.99 8.87
C ASP A 108 0.78 10.16 10.35
N PRO A 109 1.88 9.54 10.79
CA PRO A 109 2.32 9.65 12.19
C PRO A 109 2.83 11.05 12.56
N MET A 110 3.13 11.91 11.58
CA MET A 110 3.67 13.26 11.80
C MET A 110 2.63 14.37 11.65
N ASN A 111 1.39 14.02 11.28
CA ASN A 111 0.30 14.96 11.04
C ASN A 111 0.63 16.05 10.00
N GLU A 112 1.30 15.67 8.92
CA GLU A 112 1.66 16.57 7.82
C GLU A 112 0.57 16.71 6.76
N TYR A 113 -0.40 15.77 6.71
CA TYR A 113 -1.41 15.67 5.64
C TYR A 113 -2.82 16.08 6.08
N PHE A 114 -3.00 16.51 7.32
CA PHE A 114 -4.30 16.91 7.86
C PHE A 114 -5.02 17.95 6.99
N ASP A 115 -4.33 19.05 6.67
CA ASP A 115 -4.93 20.18 5.90
C ASP A 115 -5.40 19.76 4.51
N ILE A 116 -4.67 18.84 3.85
CA ILE A 116 -5.04 18.37 2.51
C ILE A 116 -6.23 17.41 2.57
N ALA A 117 -6.28 16.56 3.60
CA ALA A 117 -7.42 15.67 3.83
C ALA A 117 -8.70 16.49 4.06
N GLU A 118 -8.65 17.50 4.90
CA GLU A 118 -9.78 18.41 5.18
C GLU A 118 -10.20 19.17 3.91
N THR A 119 -9.22 19.68 3.15
CA THR A 119 -9.48 20.43 1.90
C THR A 119 -10.22 19.58 0.86
N TYR A 120 -9.93 18.28 0.81
CA TYR A 120 -10.59 17.34 -0.12
C TYR A 120 -11.86 16.71 0.46
N GLY A 121 -12.31 17.13 1.64
CA GLY A 121 -13.50 16.60 2.29
C GLY A 121 -13.32 15.18 2.81
N GLY A 122 -12.07 14.78 3.09
CA GLY A 122 -11.74 13.48 3.65
C GLY A 122 -12.04 13.40 5.15
N THR A 123 -12.14 12.17 5.65
CA THR A 123 -12.28 11.90 7.09
C THR A 123 -10.91 11.73 7.72
N VAL A 124 -10.65 12.44 8.80
CA VAL A 124 -9.42 12.31 9.58
C VAL A 124 -9.73 11.56 10.87
N VAL A 125 -9.12 10.39 11.02
CA VAL A 125 -9.18 9.59 12.24
C VAL A 125 -7.89 9.81 13.03
N ASN A 126 -7.98 10.56 14.11
CA ASN A 126 -6.83 10.81 14.98
C ASN A 126 -6.71 9.68 16.01
N MET A 127 -5.70 8.84 15.87
CA MET A 127 -5.41 7.75 16.79
C MET A 127 -4.39 8.20 17.84
N SER A 128 -4.85 8.70 18.94
CA SER A 128 -4.00 9.08 20.07
C SER A 128 -4.67 8.72 21.39
N THR A 129 -3.88 8.62 22.46
CA THR A 129 -4.36 8.31 23.81
C THR A 129 -5.28 9.38 24.41
N TYR A 130 -5.50 10.50 23.70
CA TYR A 130 -6.30 11.64 24.16
C TYR A 130 -7.49 11.94 23.24
N THR A 131 -7.81 11.07 22.31
CA THR A 131 -8.92 11.26 21.37
C THR A 131 -10.03 10.25 21.61
N ASP A 132 -11.25 10.64 21.26
CA ASP A 132 -12.44 9.77 21.35
C ASP A 132 -12.61 8.88 20.11
N ASN A 133 -11.58 8.78 19.26
CA ASN A 133 -11.59 7.91 18.09
C ASN A 133 -11.03 6.54 18.46
N TYR A 134 -11.85 5.52 18.30
CA TYR A 134 -11.51 4.13 18.62
C TYR A 134 -11.58 3.28 17.38
N VAL A 135 -10.75 2.24 17.30
CA VAL A 135 -10.82 1.23 16.26
C VAL A 135 -11.17 -0.10 16.90
N ASN A 136 -12.33 -0.63 16.54
CA ASN A 136 -12.71 -1.97 16.99
C ASN A 136 -12.13 -3.03 16.02
N PRO A 137 -11.12 -3.78 16.42
CA PRO A 137 -10.50 -4.79 15.56
C PRO A 137 -11.44 -5.97 15.24
N LEU A 138 -12.50 -6.14 16.01
CA LEU A 138 -13.50 -7.18 15.82
C LEU A 138 -14.73 -6.69 15.03
N GLU A 139 -14.74 -5.44 14.59
CA GLU A 139 -15.84 -4.93 13.79
C GLU A 139 -15.97 -5.69 12.46
N MET A 140 -17.17 -6.19 12.20
CA MET A 140 -17.53 -6.92 10.99
C MET A 140 -19.04 -6.84 10.81
N ASP A 141 -19.52 -6.94 9.57
CA ASP A 141 -20.95 -7.06 9.32
C ASP A 141 -21.50 -8.38 9.86
N VAL A 142 -21.90 -8.34 11.13
CA VAL A 142 -22.45 -9.50 11.84
C VAL A 142 -23.86 -9.86 11.38
N TRP A 143 -24.58 -8.92 10.74
CA TRP A 143 -25.96 -9.14 10.28
C TRP A 143 -26.02 -10.03 9.05
N SER A 144 -24.99 -9.99 8.20
CA SER A 144 -24.84 -10.87 7.04
C SER A 144 -24.27 -12.25 7.38
N LEU A 145 -23.89 -12.50 8.64
CA LEU A 145 -23.37 -13.80 9.06
C LEU A 145 -24.45 -14.90 8.99
N ASP A 146 -24.21 -15.91 8.16
CA ASP A 146 -24.94 -17.16 8.17
C ASP A 146 -24.16 -18.22 9.00
N PRO A 147 -24.75 -18.84 10.03
CA PRO A 147 -24.10 -19.88 10.83
C PRO A 147 -23.52 -21.04 10.01
N ASN A 148 -24.04 -21.24 8.79
CA ASN A 148 -23.66 -22.36 7.92
C ASN A 148 -22.66 -21.96 6.82
N ASP A 149 -22.56 -20.69 6.43
CA ASP A 149 -21.79 -20.24 5.24
C ASP A 149 -20.82 -19.06 5.48
N SER A 150 -20.69 -18.57 6.71
CA SER A 150 -19.79 -17.43 7.02
C SER A 150 -18.31 -17.79 7.15
N LYS A 151 -17.88 -18.94 6.63
CA LYS A 151 -16.52 -19.47 6.81
C LYS A 151 -15.43 -18.53 6.25
N GLY A 152 -15.71 -17.78 5.18
CA GLY A 152 -14.74 -16.86 4.57
C GLY A 152 -14.44 -15.66 5.46
N MET A 153 -15.47 -14.90 5.83
CA MET A 153 -15.35 -13.67 6.63
C MET A 153 -14.77 -13.94 8.03
N VAL A 154 -15.26 -14.99 8.70
CA VAL A 154 -14.74 -15.37 10.02
C VAL A 154 -13.29 -15.83 9.95
N ARG A 155 -12.87 -16.47 8.86
CA ARG A 155 -11.48 -16.87 8.65
C ARG A 155 -10.57 -15.65 8.47
N GLU A 156 -10.94 -14.70 7.62
CA GLU A 156 -10.18 -13.46 7.41
C GLU A 156 -10.02 -12.68 8.72
N LYS A 157 -11.11 -12.60 9.50
CA LYS A 157 -11.06 -11.97 10.82
C LYS A 157 -10.16 -12.74 11.79
N GLY A 158 -10.16 -14.08 11.72
CA GLY A 158 -9.24 -14.93 12.49
C GLY A 158 -7.77 -14.65 12.13
N GLU A 159 -7.44 -14.56 10.84
CA GLU A 159 -6.09 -14.23 10.36
C GLU A 159 -5.65 -12.82 10.80
N PHE A 160 -6.56 -11.84 10.73
CA PHE A 160 -6.32 -10.49 11.26
C PHE A 160 -6.03 -10.50 12.77
N MET A 161 -6.86 -11.19 13.56
CA MET A 161 -6.70 -11.27 15.01
C MET A 161 -5.43 -12.00 15.43
N LEU A 162 -4.97 -12.99 14.65
CA LEU A 162 -3.67 -13.62 14.86
C LEU A 162 -2.53 -12.60 14.73
N GLY A 163 -2.54 -11.79 13.67
CA GLY A 163 -1.54 -10.73 13.47
C GLY A 163 -1.59 -9.66 14.55
N LEU A 164 -2.80 -9.24 14.97
CA LEU A 164 -2.97 -8.28 16.05
C LEU A 164 -2.40 -8.82 17.38
N CYS A 165 -2.73 -10.05 17.75
CA CYS A 165 -2.22 -10.67 18.96
C CYS A 165 -0.68 -10.82 18.92
N GLU A 166 -0.08 -11.17 17.79
CA GLU A 166 1.38 -11.19 17.63
C GLU A 166 2.00 -9.82 17.91
N GLN A 167 1.39 -8.74 17.42
CA GLN A 167 1.87 -7.37 17.68
C GLN A 167 1.70 -6.95 19.14
N CYS A 168 0.58 -7.28 19.77
CA CYS A 168 0.33 -6.95 21.16
C CYS A 168 1.24 -7.73 22.14
N ILE A 169 1.52 -8.98 21.84
CA ILE A 169 2.39 -9.85 22.65
C ILE A 169 3.87 -9.48 22.46
N GLY A 170 4.23 -8.94 21.28
CA GLY A 170 5.59 -8.56 20.93
C GLY A 170 6.49 -9.73 20.55
N ASP A 171 5.94 -10.94 20.44
CA ASP A 171 6.63 -12.18 20.07
C ASP A 171 5.81 -13.00 19.07
N SER A 172 6.46 -13.88 18.32
CA SER A 172 5.77 -14.78 17.40
C SER A 172 4.96 -15.84 18.15
N LEU A 173 3.69 -15.98 17.80
CA LEU A 173 2.79 -16.99 18.37
C LEU A 173 3.21 -18.41 17.98
N ASN A 174 3.26 -19.31 18.95
CA ASN A 174 3.45 -20.73 18.69
C ASN A 174 2.16 -21.35 18.11
N SER A 175 2.28 -22.59 17.57
CA SER A 175 1.15 -23.27 16.92
C SER A 175 -0.06 -23.50 17.83
N ARG A 176 0.17 -23.69 19.14
CA ARG A 176 -0.91 -23.86 20.12
C ARG A 176 -1.67 -22.57 20.35
N GLN A 177 -0.94 -21.49 20.57
CA GLN A 177 -1.51 -20.14 20.73
C GLN A 177 -2.32 -19.72 19.49
N LYS A 178 -1.79 -19.96 18.29
CA LYS A 178 -2.53 -19.72 17.03
C LYS A 178 -3.83 -20.49 16.97
N SER A 179 -3.81 -21.76 17.36
CA SER A 179 -5.02 -22.61 17.37
C SER A 179 -6.04 -22.14 18.41
N ILE A 180 -5.61 -21.65 19.56
CA ILE A 180 -6.48 -21.12 20.62
C ILE A 180 -7.15 -19.84 20.13
N ILE A 181 -6.39 -18.89 19.59
CA ILE A 181 -6.91 -17.61 19.08
C ILE A 181 -7.95 -17.86 17.97
N ASP A 182 -7.60 -18.67 16.95
CA ASP A 182 -8.52 -19.01 15.86
C ASP A 182 -9.82 -19.65 16.36
N ARG A 183 -9.72 -20.58 17.32
CA ARG A 183 -10.87 -21.21 17.95
C ARG A 183 -11.75 -20.21 18.70
N CYS A 184 -11.14 -19.28 19.44
CA CYS A 184 -11.86 -18.27 20.21
C CYS A 184 -12.60 -17.29 19.29
N VAL A 185 -11.94 -16.81 18.23
CA VAL A 185 -12.56 -15.94 17.21
C VAL A 185 -13.73 -16.62 16.54
N ARG A 186 -13.57 -17.87 16.11
CA ARG A 186 -14.66 -18.63 15.50
C ARG A 186 -15.84 -18.82 16.47
N LYS A 187 -15.55 -19.16 17.73
CA LYS A 187 -16.58 -19.32 18.74
C LYS A 187 -17.38 -18.03 18.93
N LEU A 188 -16.70 -16.89 19.06
CA LEU A 188 -17.29 -15.58 19.21
C LEU A 188 -18.33 -15.31 18.11
N TYR A 189 -17.93 -15.41 16.85
CA TYR A 189 -18.84 -15.12 15.73
C TYR A 189 -19.92 -16.17 15.51
N ILE A 190 -19.65 -17.45 15.81
CA ILE A 190 -20.69 -18.51 15.77
C ILE A 190 -21.75 -18.24 16.83
N ASP A 191 -21.38 -17.87 18.04
CA ASP A 191 -22.28 -17.56 19.12
C ASP A 191 -23.15 -16.34 18.77
N ILE A 192 -22.58 -15.30 18.19
CA ILE A 192 -23.32 -14.12 17.70
C ILE A 192 -24.25 -14.49 16.54
N ALA A 193 -23.78 -15.27 15.56
CA ALA A 193 -24.62 -15.70 14.43
C ALA A 193 -25.85 -16.55 14.86
N ARG A 194 -25.74 -17.24 15.98
CA ARG A 194 -26.82 -18.02 16.57
C ARG A 194 -27.71 -17.24 17.51
N SER A 195 -27.25 -16.11 18.00
CA SER A 195 -28.02 -15.25 18.89
C SER A 195 -29.19 -14.61 18.15
N LYS A 196 -30.30 -14.39 18.89
CA LYS A 196 -31.42 -13.62 18.37
C LYS A 196 -31.14 -12.14 18.27
N GLU A 197 -30.33 -11.63 19.17
CA GLU A 197 -29.81 -10.26 19.18
C GLU A 197 -28.37 -10.29 18.72
N LYS A 198 -28.13 -9.82 17.50
CA LYS A 198 -26.79 -9.67 16.96
C LYS A 198 -26.20 -8.35 17.44
N TYR A 199 -24.96 -8.37 17.85
CA TYR A 199 -24.19 -7.20 18.26
C TYR A 199 -22.78 -7.24 17.66
N ILE A 200 -22.14 -6.11 17.56
CA ILE A 200 -20.75 -6.02 17.12
C ILE A 200 -19.85 -6.37 18.31
N PRO A 201 -19.06 -7.46 18.26
CA PRO A 201 -18.21 -7.85 19.38
C PRO A 201 -17.07 -6.86 19.56
N VAL A 202 -16.60 -6.73 20.79
CA VAL A 202 -15.46 -5.92 21.20
C VAL A 202 -14.35 -6.78 21.80
N MET A 203 -13.18 -6.18 22.04
CA MET A 203 -12.02 -6.92 22.54
C MET A 203 -12.27 -7.56 23.93
N SER A 204 -13.15 -6.99 24.77
CA SER A 204 -13.54 -7.63 26.04
C SER A 204 -14.25 -8.95 25.83
N ASP A 205 -15.13 -9.06 24.83
CA ASP A 205 -15.82 -10.32 24.54
C ASP A 205 -14.83 -11.43 24.14
N PHE A 206 -13.84 -11.06 23.34
CA PHE A 206 -12.78 -11.99 22.95
C PHE A 206 -11.89 -12.38 24.14
N TYR A 207 -11.55 -11.43 25.01
CA TYR A 207 -10.80 -11.66 26.24
C TYR A 207 -11.54 -12.63 27.19
N ASP A 208 -12.83 -12.45 27.38
CA ASP A 208 -13.65 -13.31 28.23
C ASP A 208 -13.69 -14.74 27.69
N ILE A 209 -13.77 -14.91 26.38
CA ILE A 209 -13.72 -16.24 25.74
C ILE A 209 -12.33 -16.88 25.92
N LEU A 210 -11.25 -16.12 25.85
CA LEU A 210 -9.88 -16.60 26.11
C LEU A 210 -9.74 -17.06 27.56
N MET A 211 -10.20 -16.24 28.51
CA MET A 211 -10.15 -16.57 29.94
C MET A 211 -10.98 -17.80 30.30
N ALA A 212 -12.04 -18.09 29.55
CA ALA A 212 -12.87 -19.26 29.72
C ALA A 212 -12.25 -20.56 29.15
N GLN A 213 -11.12 -20.49 28.45
CA GLN A 213 -10.42 -21.68 27.96
C GLN A 213 -9.67 -22.40 29.09
N PRO A 214 -9.60 -23.75 29.04
CA PRO A 214 -8.92 -24.51 30.08
C PRO A 214 -7.40 -24.49 30.00
N GLU A 215 -6.84 -24.13 28.84
CA GLU A 215 -5.39 -24.16 28.58
C GLU A 215 -4.67 -22.98 29.25
N GLU A 216 -3.48 -23.23 29.81
CA GLU A 216 -2.65 -22.18 30.40
C GLU A 216 -2.18 -21.17 29.36
N GLU A 217 -1.86 -21.63 28.16
CA GLU A 217 -1.47 -20.77 27.05
C GLU A 217 -2.54 -19.73 26.69
N ALA A 218 -3.81 -20.04 26.89
CA ALA A 218 -4.90 -19.10 26.68
C ALA A 218 -4.89 -17.97 27.71
N LYS A 219 -4.55 -18.29 28.96
CA LYS A 219 -4.41 -17.30 30.02
C LYS A 219 -3.20 -16.42 29.83
N ASP A 220 -2.09 -16.97 29.33
CA ASP A 220 -0.89 -16.20 28.97
C ASP A 220 -1.19 -15.18 27.88
N ILE A 221 -1.95 -15.59 26.84
CA ILE A 221 -2.43 -14.69 25.80
C ILE A 221 -3.32 -13.60 26.39
N ALA A 222 -4.31 -13.99 27.22
CA ALA A 222 -5.22 -13.04 27.84
C ALA A 222 -4.47 -12.04 28.72
N LEU A 223 -3.51 -12.49 29.53
CA LEU A 223 -2.68 -11.61 30.35
C LEU A 223 -1.88 -10.60 29.51
N SER A 224 -1.34 -11.04 28.38
CA SER A 224 -0.63 -10.15 27.45
C SER A 224 -1.55 -9.12 26.80
N LEU A 225 -2.82 -9.47 26.59
CA LEU A 225 -3.84 -8.55 26.03
C LEU A 225 -4.49 -7.67 27.08
N GLU A 226 -4.36 -7.95 28.37
CA GLU A 226 -5.01 -7.23 29.47
C GLU A 226 -4.73 -5.74 29.43
N LEU A 227 -3.49 -5.35 29.06
CA LEU A 227 -3.07 -3.96 28.93
C LEU A 227 -3.93 -3.19 27.90
N PHE A 228 -4.35 -3.87 26.83
CA PHE A 228 -5.11 -3.32 25.72
C PHE A 228 -6.62 -3.45 25.91
N VAL A 229 -7.09 -4.34 26.77
CA VAL A 229 -8.51 -4.58 27.02
C VAL A 229 -8.99 -3.84 28.25
N ASN A 230 -8.29 -3.98 29.38
CA ASN A 230 -8.68 -3.43 30.69
C ASN A 230 -7.63 -2.43 31.24
N GLY A 231 -6.48 -2.32 30.60
CA GLY A 231 -5.35 -1.51 31.06
C GLY A 231 -5.33 -0.09 30.48
N SER A 232 -4.18 0.58 30.64
CA SER A 232 -4.00 1.97 30.22
C SER A 232 -4.01 2.21 28.70
N LEU A 233 -3.88 1.15 27.90
CA LEU A 233 -3.96 1.20 26.42
C LEU A 233 -5.31 0.72 25.88
N ASN A 234 -6.30 0.54 26.73
CA ASN A 234 -7.65 0.15 26.31
C ASN A 234 -8.30 1.18 25.37
N ILE A 235 -7.92 2.46 25.49
CA ILE A 235 -8.41 3.55 24.66
C ILE A 235 -8.17 3.31 23.17
N CYS A 236 -7.13 2.56 22.79
CA CYS A 236 -6.82 2.33 21.39
C CYS A 236 -7.73 1.27 20.72
N LEU A 237 -8.35 0.38 21.51
CA LEU A 237 -9.07 -0.80 21.01
C LEU A 237 -10.50 -0.93 21.53
N LEU A 238 -11.02 0.07 22.26
CA LEU A 238 -12.37 0.05 22.78
C LEU A 238 -13.33 0.83 21.89
N TYR A 239 -14.44 0.24 21.63
CA TYR A 239 -15.81 0.71 21.51
C TYR A 239 -16.51 0.50 20.16
N THR A 240 -17.71 -0.01 20.27
CA THR A 240 -18.77 0.10 19.26
C THR A 240 -19.27 1.54 19.28
N SER A 241 -19.33 2.18 18.13
CA SER A 241 -20.00 3.47 18.01
C SER A 241 -21.49 3.30 18.33
N ASP A 242 -21.98 3.97 19.37
CA ASP A 242 -23.41 4.27 19.53
C ASP A 242 -23.90 5.28 18.46
N ALA A 243 -23.21 5.36 17.33
CA ALA A 243 -23.54 6.23 16.20
C ALA A 243 -24.61 5.63 15.26
N ALA A 244 -25.50 4.80 15.79
CA ALA A 244 -26.67 4.27 15.05
C ALA A 244 -28.01 4.88 15.51
N ASP A 245 -28.01 5.87 16.43
CA ASP A 245 -29.21 6.49 16.95
C ASP A 245 -29.12 8.04 16.91
N GLU A 246 -28.72 8.64 15.76
CA GLU A 246 -29.12 10.04 15.42
C GLU A 246 -29.44 10.17 13.92
#